data_67ab8970332cc86d4e6de9860bf544e3
#
_entry.id   67ab8970332cc86d4e6de9860bf544e3
#
_cell.length_a   1.000
_cell.length_b   1.000
_cell.length_c   1.000
_cell.angle_alpha   90.00
_cell.angle_beta   90.00
_cell.angle_gamma   90.00
#
_symmetry.space_group_name_H-M   'P 1'
#
loop_
_entity.id
_entity.type
_entity.pdbx_description
1 polymer ?
#
loop_
_entity_poly.entity_id
_entity_poly.type
_entity_poly.pdbx_seq_one_letter_code
_entity_poly.pdbx_strand_id
1 'polypeptide(L)'
;MTPSEPTQVLPPRPRTGSDTVVTVDRDRRRHRFIKWLIAIVVVALLAIAAMIVDQTFRARAEKDIATTIATSVGADASTIGVMIHNRPFLKALVTDELQGLDATIPKATVARDDTTVTFHDVDVHANGIRHVREKSQTVAETMSASGRVDWSELSRLAGAKITYNDDAGETGRVTIVREMSVLGARVDVSITAVPGVEATSRRGTLSLSLIHI
;
A
#
# COMPACT_ATOMS: atom_id res chain seq x y z
N MET A 1 2.71 -120.66 24.21
CA MET A 1 3.29 -119.66 25.14
C MET A 1 3.89 -118.56 24.30
N THR A 2 3.18 -117.52 24.11
CA THR A 2 3.60 -116.32 23.38
C THR A 2 3.65 -115.14 24.33
N PRO A 3 4.78 -114.43 24.44
CA PRO A 3 4.86 -113.25 25.33
C PRO A 3 4.19 -112.06 24.72
N SER A 4 3.47 -111.34 25.57
CA SER A 4 2.74 -110.10 25.30
C SER A 4 3.71 -108.97 25.06
N GLU A 5 3.44 -108.16 24.02
CA GLU A 5 4.14 -107.01 23.64
C GLU A 5 3.68 -105.82 24.52
N PRO A 6 4.58 -104.97 25.04
CA PRO A 6 4.19 -103.83 25.88
C PRO A 6 3.76 -102.60 24.99
N THR A 7 2.58 -102.12 25.30
CA THR A 7 1.99 -100.93 24.71
C THR A 7 2.82 -99.70 25.03
N GLN A 8 3.40 -99.04 24.02
CA GLN A 8 4.07 -97.77 24.18
C GLN A 8 3.03 -96.64 24.37
N VAL A 9 3.08 -95.96 25.50
CA VAL A 9 2.33 -94.73 25.78
C VAL A 9 3.12 -93.56 25.19
N LEU A 10 2.57 -92.91 24.16
CA LEU A 10 3.12 -91.70 23.63
C LEU A 10 2.95 -90.55 24.64
N PRO A 11 4.00 -89.67 24.84
CA PRO A 11 3.88 -88.50 25.69
C PRO A 11 3.02 -87.39 25.02
N PRO A 12 2.30 -86.55 25.79
CA PRO A 12 1.46 -85.51 25.24
C PRO A 12 2.30 -84.39 24.60
N ARG A 13 1.92 -83.97 23.36
CA ARG A 13 2.54 -82.87 22.65
C ARG A 13 2.32 -81.53 23.45
N PRO A 14 3.36 -80.72 23.64
CA PRO A 14 3.21 -79.43 24.20
C PRO A 14 2.40 -78.56 23.21
N ARG A 15 1.28 -77.94 23.64
CA ARG A 15 0.56 -76.89 22.93
C ARG A 15 1.39 -75.65 23.02
N THR A 16 2.12 -75.29 21.98
CA THR A 16 2.74 -74.02 21.80
C THR A 16 1.64 -73.07 21.43
N GLY A 17 0.98 -72.48 22.42
CA GLY A 17 0.13 -71.32 22.27
C GLY A 17 1.01 -70.08 22.06
N SER A 18 1.30 -69.77 20.81
CA SER A 18 1.89 -68.49 20.44
C SER A 18 0.76 -67.48 20.32
N ASP A 19 0.23 -67.07 21.44
CA ASP A 19 -0.54 -65.78 21.50
C ASP A 19 0.46 -64.62 21.43
N THR A 20 0.92 -64.35 20.22
CA THR A 20 1.60 -63.11 19.93
C THR A 20 0.56 -62.00 19.92
N VAL A 21 0.37 -61.38 21.07
CA VAL A 21 -0.44 -60.16 21.20
C VAL A 21 0.29 -59.05 20.42
N VAL A 22 -0.10 -58.91 19.15
CA VAL A 22 0.27 -57.75 18.31
C VAL A 22 -0.63 -56.58 18.70
N THR A 23 -0.34 -55.90 19.80
CA THR A 23 -1.10 -54.74 20.25
C THR A 23 -0.24 -53.55 20.70
N VAL A 24 1.01 -53.42 20.21
CA VAL A 24 1.87 -52.32 20.71
C VAL A 24 2.16 -51.23 19.67
N ASP A 25 1.82 -51.39 18.39
CA ASP A 25 2.28 -50.41 17.36
C ASP A 25 1.20 -49.39 16.92
N ARG A 26 -0.06 -49.61 17.32
CA ARG A 26 -1.16 -48.70 16.97
C ARG A 26 -1.18 -47.43 17.84
N ASP A 27 -0.78 -47.50 19.08
CA ASP A 27 -0.79 -46.36 20.01
C ASP A 27 0.38 -45.40 19.73
N ARG A 28 1.54 -45.87 19.34
CA ARG A 28 2.68 -45.04 18.99
C ARG A 28 2.43 -44.17 17.74
N ARG A 29 1.71 -44.71 16.74
CA ARG A 29 1.31 -43.95 15.55
C ARG A 29 0.26 -42.88 15.90
N ARG A 30 -0.70 -43.20 16.74
CA ARG A 30 -1.77 -42.33 17.19
C ARG A 30 -1.21 -41.14 18.00
N HIS A 31 -0.27 -41.39 18.91
CA HIS A 31 0.39 -40.32 19.68
C HIS A 31 1.30 -39.41 18.82
N ARG A 32 1.95 -39.94 17.79
CA ARG A 32 2.71 -39.14 16.83
C ARG A 32 1.77 -38.29 16.00
N PHE A 33 0.66 -38.83 15.55
CA PHE A 33 -0.35 -38.08 14.78
C PHE A 33 -0.99 -36.95 15.60
N ILE A 34 -1.33 -37.21 16.86
CA ILE A 34 -1.88 -36.18 17.78
C ILE A 34 -0.86 -35.06 18.03
N LYS A 35 0.41 -35.41 18.26
CA LYS A 35 1.49 -34.41 18.43
C LYS A 35 1.68 -33.56 17.17
N TRP A 36 1.61 -34.16 15.99
CA TRP A 36 1.66 -33.46 14.71
C TRP A 36 0.46 -32.55 14.51
N LEU A 37 -0.73 -33.01 14.86
CA LEU A 37 -1.96 -32.23 14.77
C LEU A 37 -1.92 -31.03 15.73
N ILE A 38 -1.46 -31.24 16.96
CA ILE A 38 -1.25 -30.15 17.92
C ILE A 38 -0.23 -29.13 17.40
N ALA A 39 0.89 -29.62 16.84
CA ALA A 39 1.92 -28.73 16.25
C ALA A 39 1.34 -27.89 15.10
N ILE A 40 0.54 -28.49 14.21
CA ILE A 40 -0.13 -27.76 13.11
C ILE A 40 -1.09 -26.71 13.65
N VAL A 41 -1.90 -27.06 14.66
CA VAL A 41 -2.84 -26.11 15.29
C VAL A 41 -2.09 -24.95 15.95
N VAL A 42 -1.00 -25.22 16.66
CA VAL A 42 -0.16 -24.18 17.27
C VAL A 42 0.44 -23.27 16.20
N VAL A 43 0.99 -23.83 15.12
CA VAL A 43 1.54 -23.03 14.00
C VAL A 43 0.45 -22.21 13.35
N ALA A 44 -0.75 -22.74 13.14
CA ALA A 44 -1.88 -22.01 12.58
C ALA A 44 -2.30 -20.85 13.48
N LEU A 45 -2.37 -21.06 14.79
CA LEU A 45 -2.70 -20.00 15.75
C LEU A 45 -1.63 -18.90 15.78
N LEU A 46 -0.35 -19.26 15.71
CA LEU A 46 0.76 -18.31 15.62
C LEU A 46 0.69 -17.50 14.32
N ALA A 47 0.35 -18.14 13.18
CA ALA A 47 0.19 -17.45 11.91
C ALA A 47 -0.99 -16.46 11.94
N ILE A 48 -2.11 -16.84 12.55
CA ILE A 48 -3.25 -15.93 12.74
C ILE A 48 -2.87 -14.76 13.65
N ALA A 49 -2.21 -15.02 14.75
CA ALA A 49 -1.73 -13.96 15.66
C ALA A 49 -0.77 -13.00 14.94
N ALA A 50 0.18 -13.51 14.16
CA ALA A 50 1.10 -12.70 13.36
C ALA A 50 0.35 -11.82 12.34
N MET A 51 -0.69 -12.35 11.68
CA MET A 51 -1.51 -11.58 10.74
C MET A 51 -2.27 -10.44 11.43
N ILE A 52 -2.84 -10.67 12.62
CA ILE A 52 -3.54 -9.63 13.40
C ILE A 52 -2.57 -8.52 13.82
N VAL A 53 -1.38 -8.92 14.28
CA VAL A 53 -0.33 -7.98 14.65
C VAL A 53 0.08 -7.14 13.44
N ASP A 54 0.33 -7.76 12.29
CA ASP A 54 0.72 -7.09 11.04
C ASP A 54 -0.32 -6.04 10.62
N GLN A 55 -1.60 -6.38 10.64
CA GLN A 55 -2.69 -5.46 10.31
C GLN A 55 -2.76 -4.27 11.27
N THR A 56 -2.56 -4.52 12.57
CA THR A 56 -2.61 -3.47 13.59
C THR A 56 -1.46 -2.47 13.43
N PHE A 57 -0.25 -2.97 13.15
CA PHE A 57 0.91 -2.12 12.89
C PHE A 57 0.75 -1.30 11.61
N ARG A 58 0.22 -1.92 10.54
CA ARG A 58 -0.06 -1.23 9.28
C ARG A 58 -1.07 -0.11 9.47
N ALA A 59 -2.21 -0.37 10.13
CA ALA A 59 -3.23 0.64 10.37
C ALA A 59 -2.73 1.83 11.20
N ARG A 60 -1.83 1.58 12.17
CA ARG A 60 -1.17 2.65 12.92
C ARG A 60 -0.25 3.47 12.02
N ALA A 61 0.58 2.82 11.20
CA ALA A 61 1.47 3.50 10.28
C ALA A 61 0.71 4.35 9.25
N GLU A 62 -0.38 3.84 8.68
CA GLU A 62 -1.26 4.57 7.76
C GLU A 62 -1.83 5.83 8.44
N LYS A 63 -2.29 5.71 9.69
CA LYS A 63 -2.80 6.83 10.48
C LYS A 63 -1.71 7.87 10.81
N ASP A 64 -0.51 7.44 11.17
CA ASP A 64 0.61 8.33 11.47
C ASP A 64 1.05 9.10 10.22
N ILE A 65 1.08 8.43 9.06
CA ILE A 65 1.35 9.06 7.77
C ILE A 65 0.24 10.08 7.43
N ALA A 66 -1.03 9.71 7.57
CA ALA A 66 -2.16 10.62 7.33
C ALA A 66 -2.06 11.87 8.20
N THR A 67 -1.71 11.72 9.47
CA THR A 67 -1.51 12.85 10.40
C THR A 67 -0.34 13.75 9.97
N THR A 68 0.75 13.14 9.51
CA THR A 68 1.93 13.88 9.02
C THR A 68 1.59 14.67 7.76
N ILE A 69 0.88 14.06 6.80
CA ILE A 69 0.41 14.71 5.60
C ILE A 69 -0.55 15.87 5.97
N ALA A 70 -1.53 15.61 6.83
CA ALA A 70 -2.51 16.58 7.29
C ALA A 70 -1.84 17.85 7.83
N THR A 71 -0.84 17.68 8.67
CA THR A 71 -0.07 18.79 9.23
C THR A 71 0.68 19.58 8.15
N SER A 72 1.20 18.88 7.13
CA SER A 72 2.00 19.50 6.06
C SER A 72 1.15 20.29 5.06
N VAL A 73 -0.10 19.85 4.82
CA VAL A 73 -0.98 20.45 3.79
C VAL A 73 -2.18 21.19 4.38
N GLY A 74 -2.22 21.38 5.69
CA GLY A 74 -3.31 22.10 6.37
C GLY A 74 -4.68 21.43 6.20
N ALA A 75 -4.71 20.09 6.16
CA ALA A 75 -5.93 19.28 6.00
C ALA A 75 -6.34 18.61 7.30
N ASP A 76 -7.55 18.04 7.33
CA ASP A 76 -8.00 17.19 8.43
C ASP A 76 -7.51 15.76 8.21
N ALA A 77 -6.75 15.20 9.16
CA ALA A 77 -6.21 13.85 9.08
C ALA A 77 -7.29 12.76 8.94
N SER A 78 -8.50 13.02 9.44
CA SER A 78 -9.61 12.08 9.32
C SER A 78 -10.16 11.93 7.90
N THR A 79 -9.89 12.91 7.03
CA THR A 79 -10.33 12.91 5.63
C THR A 79 -9.29 12.33 4.68
N ILE A 80 -8.05 12.15 5.15
CA ILE A 80 -6.95 11.64 4.33
C ILE A 80 -6.96 10.11 4.35
N GLY A 81 -7.12 9.51 3.18
CA GLY A 81 -6.92 8.08 2.99
C GLY A 81 -5.46 7.77 2.72
N VAL A 82 -4.89 6.83 3.49
CA VAL A 82 -3.54 6.30 3.23
C VAL A 82 -3.62 4.80 3.14
N MET A 83 -3.01 4.21 2.12
CA MET A 83 -2.94 2.77 1.91
C MET A 83 -1.51 2.33 1.65
N ILE A 84 -1.03 1.39 2.46
CA ILE A 84 0.29 0.78 2.30
C ILE A 84 0.14 -0.58 1.61
N HIS A 85 0.89 -0.80 0.52
CA HIS A 85 0.77 -1.99 -0.33
C HIS A 85 1.56 -3.22 0.16
N ASN A 86 2.43 -3.06 1.17
CA ASN A 86 3.22 -4.18 1.69
C ASN A 86 2.37 -5.22 2.40
N ARG A 87 2.53 -6.48 1.99
CA ARG A 87 1.96 -7.65 2.68
C ARG A 87 3.02 -8.76 2.78
N PRO A 88 3.46 -9.15 3.97
CA PRO A 88 3.17 -8.56 5.29
C PRO A 88 3.88 -7.20 5.51
N PHE A 89 3.25 -6.30 6.27
CA PHE A 89 3.80 -4.98 6.58
C PHE A 89 5.06 -5.05 7.44
N LEU A 90 5.10 -6.01 8.36
CA LEU A 90 6.27 -6.23 9.23
C LEU A 90 7.56 -6.50 8.43
N LYS A 91 7.45 -7.06 7.21
CA LYS A 91 8.60 -7.22 6.32
C LYS A 91 9.22 -5.86 5.98
N ALA A 92 8.40 -4.85 5.72
CA ALA A 92 8.88 -3.50 5.41
C ALA A 92 9.70 -2.88 6.55
N LEU A 93 9.32 -3.16 7.80
CA LEU A 93 10.09 -2.70 8.96
C LEU A 93 11.45 -3.39 9.10
N VAL A 94 11.58 -4.63 8.64
CA VAL A 94 12.85 -5.38 8.66
C VAL A 94 13.75 -5.00 7.49
N THR A 95 13.17 -4.88 6.28
CA THR A 95 13.92 -4.55 5.07
C THR A 95 14.17 -3.06 4.89
N ASP A 96 13.52 -2.21 5.69
CA ASP A 96 13.54 -0.74 5.58
C ASP A 96 13.03 -0.24 4.20
N GLU A 97 12.12 -1.02 3.58
CA GLU A 97 11.58 -0.75 2.25
C GLU A 97 10.06 -0.94 2.22
N LEU A 98 9.33 0.02 1.62
CA LEU A 98 7.93 -0.10 1.26
C LEU A 98 7.79 -0.28 -0.25
N GLN A 99 6.99 -1.25 -0.67
CA GLN A 99 6.72 -1.50 -2.10
C GLN A 99 5.92 -0.38 -2.72
N GLY A 100 4.92 0.15 -2.00
CA GLY A 100 4.10 1.24 -2.47
C GLY A 100 3.25 1.85 -1.37
N LEU A 101 2.86 3.10 -1.61
CA LEU A 101 1.99 3.89 -0.76
C LEU A 101 1.09 4.74 -1.65
N ASP A 102 -0.21 4.69 -1.38
CA ASP A 102 -1.19 5.58 -1.98
C ASP A 102 -1.74 6.52 -0.91
N ALA A 103 -1.92 7.77 -1.27
CA ALA A 103 -2.58 8.75 -0.42
C ALA A 103 -3.60 9.55 -1.21
N THR A 104 -4.83 9.64 -0.69
CA THR A 104 -5.93 10.44 -1.25
C THR A 104 -6.26 11.56 -0.28
N ILE A 105 -6.18 12.79 -0.75
CA ILE A 105 -6.37 14.01 0.05
C ILE A 105 -7.49 14.82 -0.61
N PRO A 106 -8.71 14.84 -0.05
CA PRO A 106 -9.84 15.56 -0.66
C PRO A 106 -9.60 17.05 -0.82
N LYS A 107 -8.88 17.66 0.12
CA LYS A 107 -8.53 19.07 0.09
C LYS A 107 -7.15 19.30 0.72
N ALA A 108 -6.24 19.88 -0.04
CA ALA A 108 -4.91 20.27 0.42
C ALA A 108 -4.70 21.76 0.22
N THR A 109 -4.25 22.45 1.26
CA THR A 109 -3.96 23.89 1.18
C THR A 109 -2.47 24.09 1.40
N VAL A 110 -1.79 24.58 0.38
CA VAL A 110 -0.34 24.83 0.41
C VAL A 110 -0.12 26.33 0.45
N ALA A 111 0.51 26.78 1.51
CA ALA A 111 0.94 28.19 1.64
C ALA A 111 2.43 28.28 1.33
N ARG A 112 2.80 29.19 0.45
CA ARG A 112 4.19 29.50 0.15
C ARG A 112 4.32 31.01 0.02
N ASP A 113 5.21 31.57 0.82
CA ASP A 113 5.34 33.04 0.96
C ASP A 113 3.98 33.65 1.31
N ASP A 114 3.52 34.65 0.60
CA ASP A 114 2.20 35.31 0.78
C ASP A 114 1.09 34.65 -0.07
N THR A 115 1.37 33.51 -0.69
CA THR A 115 0.45 32.88 -1.63
C THR A 115 -0.06 31.56 -1.08
N THR A 116 -1.37 31.40 -1.05
CA THR A 116 -2.04 30.15 -0.64
C THR A 116 -2.76 29.55 -1.84
N VAL A 117 -2.56 28.28 -2.09
CA VAL A 117 -3.22 27.51 -3.16
C VAL A 117 -3.97 26.34 -2.56
N THR A 118 -5.22 26.18 -2.99
CA THR A 118 -6.05 25.05 -2.60
C THR A 118 -6.14 24.06 -3.76
N PHE A 119 -5.77 22.82 -3.47
CA PHE A 119 -5.92 21.67 -4.36
C PHE A 119 -7.08 20.82 -3.87
N HIS A 120 -7.83 20.26 -4.82
CA HIS A 120 -8.93 19.32 -4.57
C HIS A 120 -8.60 17.95 -5.16
N ASP A 121 -9.09 16.90 -4.51
CA ASP A 121 -8.97 15.51 -4.94
C ASP A 121 -7.53 15.16 -5.35
N VAL A 122 -6.61 15.36 -4.41
CA VAL A 122 -5.19 15.06 -4.63
C VAL A 122 -4.96 13.58 -4.38
N ASP A 123 -4.51 12.87 -5.42
CA ASP A 123 -4.07 11.48 -5.34
C ASP A 123 -2.56 11.42 -5.51
N VAL A 124 -1.90 10.73 -4.60
CA VAL A 124 -0.45 10.53 -4.59
C VAL A 124 -0.16 9.05 -4.61
N HIS A 125 0.67 8.62 -5.54
CA HIS A 125 1.17 7.25 -5.64
C HIS A 125 2.68 7.26 -5.56
N ALA A 126 3.25 6.51 -4.62
CA ALA A 126 4.69 6.36 -4.46
C ALA A 126 5.06 4.87 -4.45
N ASN A 127 6.12 4.50 -5.18
CA ASN A 127 6.61 3.13 -5.25
C ASN A 127 8.11 3.07 -4.95
N GLY A 128 8.57 1.92 -4.44
CA GLY A 128 9.97 1.68 -4.14
C GLY A 128 10.51 2.63 -3.08
N ILE A 129 9.79 2.77 -1.96
CA ILE A 129 10.16 3.70 -0.89
C ILE A 129 11.20 3.03 0.00
N ARG A 130 12.36 3.65 0.16
CA ARG A 130 13.49 3.17 0.97
C ARG A 130 13.76 4.11 2.13
N HIS A 131 14.46 3.59 3.16
CA HIS A 131 14.81 4.30 4.39
C HIS A 131 13.58 4.82 5.14
N VAL A 132 12.55 3.96 5.26
CA VAL A 132 11.27 4.33 5.89
C VAL A 132 11.39 4.56 7.40
N ARG A 133 12.42 4.01 8.04
CA ARG A 133 12.70 4.25 9.46
C ARG A 133 13.35 5.61 9.72
N GLU A 134 14.08 6.12 8.75
CA GLU A 134 14.79 7.38 8.85
C GLU A 134 14.12 8.45 7.97
N LYS A 135 13.13 9.12 8.53
CA LYS A 135 12.25 10.07 7.81
C LYS A 135 13.01 11.12 7.00
N SER A 136 14.20 11.54 7.44
CA SER A 136 15.03 12.53 6.76
C SER A 136 15.71 11.99 5.49
N GLN A 137 15.81 10.68 5.34
CA GLN A 137 16.48 10.00 4.23
C GLN A 137 15.51 9.19 3.37
N THR A 138 14.21 9.24 3.67
CA THR A 138 13.20 8.52 2.90
C THR A 138 13.21 8.95 1.45
N VAL A 139 13.37 8.01 0.52
CA VAL A 139 13.41 8.22 -0.93
C VAL A 139 12.43 7.27 -1.59
N ALA A 140 11.61 7.80 -2.50
CA ALA A 140 10.79 6.99 -3.38
C ALA A 140 11.49 6.83 -4.74
N GLU A 141 11.44 5.64 -5.31
CA GLU A 141 11.95 5.36 -6.65
C GLU A 141 11.10 6.06 -7.72
N THR A 142 9.80 5.99 -7.57
CA THR A 142 8.84 6.70 -8.40
C THR A 142 7.76 7.34 -7.53
N MET A 143 7.38 8.55 -7.90
CA MET A 143 6.27 9.27 -7.26
C MET A 143 5.48 10.00 -8.33
N SER A 144 4.16 9.86 -8.29
CA SER A 144 3.23 10.64 -9.10
C SER A 144 2.19 11.28 -8.20
N ALA A 145 1.77 12.49 -8.56
CA ALA A 145 0.68 13.17 -7.88
C ALA A 145 -0.23 13.83 -8.92
N SER A 146 -1.52 13.73 -8.71
CA SER A 146 -2.54 14.42 -9.49
C SER A 146 -3.50 15.15 -8.56
N GLY A 147 -4.13 16.20 -9.04
CA GLY A 147 -5.08 16.97 -8.26
C GLY A 147 -5.76 18.03 -9.12
N ARG A 148 -6.80 18.66 -8.59
CA ARG A 148 -7.55 19.72 -9.25
C ARG A 148 -7.33 21.05 -8.54
N VAL A 149 -7.29 22.13 -9.31
CA VAL A 149 -7.26 23.50 -8.82
C VAL A 149 -8.38 24.25 -9.52
N ASP A 150 -9.12 25.08 -8.78
CA ASP A 150 -10.19 25.87 -9.36
C ASP A 150 -9.64 26.98 -10.27
N TRP A 151 -10.29 27.24 -11.39
CA TRP A 151 -9.91 28.29 -12.33
C TRP A 151 -9.93 29.69 -11.70
N SER A 152 -10.82 29.88 -10.76
CA SER A 152 -10.88 31.12 -9.95
C SER A 152 -9.62 31.31 -9.11
N GLU A 153 -9.11 30.23 -8.52
CA GLU A 153 -7.88 30.25 -7.74
C GLU A 153 -6.67 30.53 -8.62
N LEU A 154 -6.59 29.86 -9.77
CA LEU A 154 -5.55 30.14 -10.78
C LEU A 154 -5.62 31.59 -11.28
N SER A 155 -6.82 32.14 -11.49
CA SER A 155 -7.02 33.51 -11.90
C SER A 155 -6.49 34.50 -10.86
N ARG A 156 -6.76 34.22 -9.58
CA ARG A 156 -6.26 35.02 -8.47
C ARG A 156 -4.73 35.01 -8.40
N LEU A 157 -4.12 33.82 -8.56
CA LEU A 157 -2.67 33.64 -8.54
C LEU A 157 -1.96 34.36 -9.70
N ALA A 158 -2.54 34.25 -10.88
CA ALA A 158 -1.98 34.84 -12.10
C ALA A 158 -2.22 36.39 -12.18
N GLY A 159 -3.08 36.93 -11.33
CA GLY A 159 -3.53 38.32 -11.47
C GLY A 159 -4.20 38.62 -12.81
N ALA A 160 -4.84 37.58 -13.40
CA ALA A 160 -5.50 37.62 -14.70
C ALA A 160 -6.72 36.71 -14.70
N LYS A 161 -7.76 37.08 -15.45
CA LYS A 161 -8.94 36.21 -15.58
C LYS A 161 -8.59 34.98 -16.45
N ILE A 162 -8.62 33.80 -15.86
CA ILE A 162 -8.38 32.55 -16.56
C ILE A 162 -9.71 31.83 -16.71
N THR A 163 -10.06 31.43 -17.95
CA THR A 163 -11.27 30.67 -18.27
C THR A 163 -10.88 29.47 -19.11
N TYR A 164 -11.51 28.33 -18.82
CA TYR A 164 -11.37 27.13 -19.60
C TYR A 164 -12.62 26.93 -20.45
N ASN A 165 -12.44 26.65 -21.73
CA ASN A 165 -13.52 26.35 -22.65
C ASN A 165 -13.31 24.93 -23.20
N ASP A 166 -14.26 24.06 -22.89
CA ASP A 166 -14.27 22.63 -23.30
C ASP A 166 -14.94 22.46 -24.68
N ASP A 167 -15.62 23.48 -25.22
CA ASP A 167 -16.37 23.39 -26.48
C ASP A 167 -15.47 23.30 -27.74
N ALA A 168 -14.16 23.31 -27.56
CA ALA A 168 -13.20 23.43 -28.67
C ALA A 168 -12.67 22.09 -29.20
N GLY A 169 -13.33 20.95 -28.91
CA GLY A 169 -12.91 19.63 -29.35
C GLY A 169 -12.02 18.91 -28.33
N GLU A 170 -11.30 17.84 -28.75
CA GLU A 170 -10.56 16.92 -27.86
C GLU A 170 -9.48 17.57 -26.98
N THR A 171 -9.11 18.79 -27.24
CA THR A 171 -8.16 19.59 -26.43
C THR A 171 -8.80 20.88 -26.00
N GLY A 172 -9.20 20.95 -24.72
CA GLY A 172 -9.75 22.17 -24.13
C GLY A 172 -8.79 23.37 -24.28
N ARG A 173 -9.36 24.56 -24.34
CA ARG A 173 -8.60 25.82 -24.48
C ARG A 173 -8.65 26.63 -23.18
N VAL A 174 -7.51 27.16 -22.79
CA VAL A 174 -7.40 28.12 -21.69
C VAL A 174 -7.27 29.51 -22.27
N THR A 175 -8.14 30.42 -21.87
CA THR A 175 -8.07 31.83 -22.24
C THR A 175 -7.68 32.63 -21.01
N ILE A 176 -6.60 33.39 -21.12
CA ILE A 176 -6.09 34.32 -20.07
C ILE A 176 -6.35 35.72 -20.53
N VAL A 177 -7.13 36.45 -19.77
CA VAL A 177 -7.41 37.91 -20.04
C VAL A 177 -6.80 38.74 -18.95
N ARG A 178 -5.93 39.67 -19.32
CA ARG A 178 -5.31 40.61 -18.42
C ARG A 178 -5.57 42.03 -18.86
N GLU A 179 -6.10 42.87 -17.98
CA GLU A 179 -6.23 44.31 -18.19
C GLU A 179 -4.85 44.97 -18.03
N MET A 180 -4.44 45.70 -19.04
CA MET A 180 -3.20 46.48 -19.03
C MET A 180 -3.50 47.93 -19.31
N SER A 181 -2.82 48.84 -18.63
CA SER A 181 -2.89 50.26 -18.93
C SER A 181 -1.77 50.67 -19.87
N VAL A 182 -2.14 51.12 -21.08
CA VAL A 182 -1.19 51.59 -22.08
C VAL A 182 -1.54 53.04 -22.40
N LEU A 183 -0.61 53.93 -22.13
CA LEU A 183 -0.78 55.40 -22.37
C LEU A 183 -2.05 56.02 -21.74
N GLY A 184 -2.48 55.47 -20.58
CA GLY A 184 -3.68 55.95 -19.88
C GLY A 184 -5.00 55.32 -20.34
N ALA A 185 -4.98 54.49 -21.41
CA ALA A 185 -6.12 53.71 -21.85
C ALA A 185 -6.05 52.29 -21.26
N ARG A 186 -7.19 51.74 -20.85
CA ARG A 186 -7.30 50.33 -20.44
C ARG A 186 -7.49 49.44 -21.66
N VAL A 187 -6.64 48.45 -21.80
CA VAL A 187 -6.68 47.49 -22.92
C VAL A 187 -6.71 46.09 -22.33
N ASP A 188 -7.66 45.29 -22.77
CA ASP A 188 -7.72 43.86 -22.41
C ASP A 188 -6.87 43.07 -23.40
N VAL A 189 -5.84 42.43 -22.88
CA VAL A 189 -5.01 41.51 -23.65
C VAL A 189 -5.46 40.09 -23.36
N SER A 190 -5.94 39.40 -24.39
CA SER A 190 -6.34 37.99 -24.29
C SER A 190 -5.33 37.05 -24.98
N ILE A 191 -4.95 35.99 -24.29
CA ILE A 191 -4.10 34.93 -24.83
C ILE A 191 -4.88 33.64 -24.72
N THR A 192 -5.04 32.91 -25.83
CA THR A 192 -5.65 31.58 -25.84
C THR A 192 -4.57 30.56 -26.09
N ALA A 193 -4.48 29.55 -25.23
CA ALA A 193 -3.49 28.50 -25.34
C ALA A 193 -4.15 27.14 -25.08
N VAL A 194 -3.58 26.08 -25.67
CA VAL A 194 -3.89 24.70 -25.34
C VAL A 194 -2.93 24.28 -24.23
N PRO A 195 -3.44 23.84 -23.06
CA PRO A 195 -2.55 23.42 -22.00
C PRO A 195 -1.81 22.14 -22.39
N GLY A 196 -0.49 22.17 -22.37
CA GLY A 196 0.36 21.01 -22.56
C GLY A 196 1.21 20.76 -21.31
N VAL A 197 1.38 19.52 -20.91
CA VAL A 197 2.28 19.14 -19.82
C VAL A 197 3.45 18.37 -20.42
N GLU A 198 4.62 18.97 -20.44
CA GLU A 198 5.88 18.22 -20.65
C GLU A 198 6.44 17.81 -19.29
N ALA A 199 6.38 16.51 -19.01
CA ALA A 199 7.06 15.93 -17.86
C ALA A 199 8.55 15.74 -18.17
N THR A 200 9.38 16.71 -17.83
CA THR A 200 10.83 16.53 -17.87
C THR A 200 11.30 16.01 -16.53
N SER A 201 11.52 14.70 -16.47
CA SER A 201 12.09 14.02 -15.32
C SER A 201 13.55 14.38 -15.13
N ARG A 202 13.84 15.45 -14.44
CA ARG A 202 15.11 15.65 -13.73
C ARG A 202 14.87 16.54 -12.51
N ARG A 203 14.96 15.93 -11.32
CA ARG A 203 14.99 16.59 -10.01
C ARG A 203 13.85 17.57 -9.75
N GLY A 204 12.66 17.04 -9.48
CA GLY A 204 11.67 17.76 -8.65
C GLY A 204 11.20 19.13 -9.12
N THR A 205 11.37 19.47 -10.39
CA THR A 205 10.90 20.73 -10.96
C THR A 205 9.82 20.43 -11.99
N LEU A 206 8.56 20.74 -11.64
CA LEU A 206 7.47 20.83 -12.61
C LEU A 206 7.70 22.07 -13.46
N SER A 207 8.13 21.92 -14.70
CA SER A 207 8.12 23.01 -15.66
C SER A 207 6.83 22.92 -16.48
N LEU A 208 5.94 23.90 -16.29
CA LEU A 208 4.83 24.14 -17.19
C LEU A 208 5.41 24.83 -18.44
N SER A 209 5.51 24.09 -19.53
CA SER A 209 5.83 24.69 -20.82
C SER A 209 4.52 25.15 -21.48
N LEU A 210 4.34 26.45 -21.59
CA LEU A 210 3.31 27.05 -22.42
C LEU A 210 3.80 26.98 -23.87
N ILE A 211 3.20 26.14 -24.70
CA ILE A 211 3.43 26.18 -26.15
C ILE A 211 2.64 27.34 -26.72
N HIS A 212 3.36 28.23 -27.28
CA HIS A 212 2.98 29.48 -27.86
C HIS A 212 2.39 29.30 -29.26
N ILE A 213 1.38 30.09 -29.55
CA ILE A 213 1.16 30.58 -30.90
C ILE A 213 0.93 32.07 -30.87
#